data_6fa02c4e6b36fbef3bdb5a6bf9382926
#
_entry.id   6fa02c4e6b36fbef3bdb5a6bf9382926
#
_cell.length_a   1.000
_cell.length_b   1.000
_cell.length_c   1.000
_cell.angle_alpha   90.00
_cell.angle_beta   90.00
_cell.angle_gamma   90.00
#
_symmetry.space_group_name_H-M   'P 1'
#
loop_
_entity.id
_entity.type
_entity.pdbx_description
1 polymer ?
#
loop_
_entity_poly.entity_id
_entity_poly.type
_entity_poly.pdbx_seq_one_letter_code
_entity_poly.pdbx_strand_id
1 'polypeptide(L)'
;MIRRSLPLAALCGLLAACGGKSTEPAGAAAPAAAASAASGAAAPAAAAAASGPPVSISVVRAQRRDVAVQVEATGTVAALATVDIKPQISSVVTAVHVKEGQFVAKGQPLFTLDGRADAANLAKAEAQLLRDQATLADAQRQLARAQDLLAKGFVSQGAVDTAQATMEAQRALVVSDRAAIEAARVAVSYSRIAAPSSGRVGQIAVFAGSSVSPTGAAMVSVTQLDPISVSFNLPQRNLPDALKALAEAGRGALPAALPASAAASGASAVLPPGQVLALLPEGRGQRVGRLDFVDSLVDPASGTVKVKALFANKDQALWPGAYVNVSLSLQALPGAVLVPQAAIVQGARGHSVFVIDEQGLAASRPVKLLQALGSDAAVSGLKPGEKVVLDGRQNLRPGSRVVERAAEVGASGAGRGGRRGASAPGDGASRPPSP
;
A
#
# COMPACT_ATOMS: atom_id res chain seq x y z
N MET A 1 -6.45 -8.34 50.84
CA MET A 1 -6.39 -9.68 51.49
C MET A 1 -6.91 -10.67 50.48
N ILE A 2 -6.13 -11.44 49.91
CA ILE A 2 -5.83 -12.86 49.85
C ILE A 2 -4.87 -13.09 48.69
N ARG A 3 -3.60 -13.29 49.03
CA ARG A 3 -2.54 -13.85 48.19
C ARG A 3 -2.82 -15.36 48.04
N ARG A 4 -2.67 -15.89 46.85
CA ARG A 4 -2.34 -17.31 46.65
C ARG A 4 -1.24 -17.45 45.63
N SER A 5 -0.06 -17.71 46.13
CA SER A 5 1.11 -18.29 45.53
C SER A 5 0.92 -19.80 45.41
N LEU A 6 1.40 -20.43 44.31
CA LEU A 6 1.67 -21.86 44.27
C LEU A 6 2.74 -22.18 43.17
N PRO A 7 3.45 -23.31 43.34
CA PRO A 7 4.88 -23.35 43.18
C PRO A 7 5.36 -24.12 41.93
N LEU A 8 6.58 -23.87 41.68
CA LEU A 8 7.63 -24.55 40.92
C LEU A 8 7.64 -26.07 41.16
N ALA A 9 7.62 -26.90 40.10
CA ALA A 9 8.08 -28.28 40.13
C ALA A 9 9.06 -28.53 38.98
N ALA A 10 10.29 -28.63 39.36
CA ALA A 10 11.39 -29.15 38.58
C ALA A 10 11.24 -30.67 38.43
N LEU A 11 11.53 -31.20 37.24
CA LEU A 11 11.87 -32.61 37.08
C LEU A 11 13.07 -32.75 36.15
N CYS A 12 14.22 -33.04 36.75
CA CYS A 12 15.42 -33.61 36.12
C CYS A 12 15.15 -35.05 35.71
N GLY A 13 15.65 -35.45 34.52
CA GLY A 13 15.73 -36.84 34.07
C GLY A 13 16.96 -37.03 33.18
N LEU A 14 18.06 -37.46 33.80
CA LEU A 14 19.27 -38.00 33.16
C LEU A 14 18.96 -39.35 32.50
N LEU A 15 19.70 -39.62 31.39
CA LEU A 15 20.27 -40.93 30.97
C LEU A 15 20.98 -40.65 29.66
N ALA A 16 22.30 -40.57 29.56
CA ALA A 16 23.39 -41.53 29.68
C ALA A 16 23.44 -42.57 28.54
N ALA A 17 24.50 -42.37 27.73
CA ALA A 17 25.53 -43.31 27.30
C ALA A 17 25.23 -44.33 26.20
N CYS A 18 26.15 -44.37 25.27
CA CYS A 18 26.95 -45.41 24.61
C CYS A 18 27.22 -44.96 23.18
N GLY A 19 28.44 -44.72 22.68
CA GLY A 19 29.67 -45.44 22.83
C GLY A 19 29.87 -46.28 21.56
N GLY A 20 30.71 -45.83 20.63
CA GLY A 20 31.01 -46.58 19.41
C GLY A 20 32.22 -46.01 18.67
N LYS A 21 33.38 -46.33 19.10
CA LYS A 21 34.71 -46.07 18.55
C LYS A 21 35.11 -47.27 17.67
N SER A 22 35.58 -47.08 16.45
CA SER A 22 36.40 -48.06 15.68
C SER A 22 36.99 -47.33 14.49
N THR A 23 38.22 -46.97 14.59
CA THR A 23 39.47 -47.63 14.15
C THR A 23 39.72 -47.54 12.66
N GLU A 24 40.69 -46.69 12.36
CA GLU A 24 41.60 -46.76 11.20
C GLU A 24 42.36 -48.10 11.18
N PRO A 25 42.80 -48.58 10.00
CA PRO A 25 44.21 -48.78 9.90
C PRO A 25 44.86 -48.27 8.62
N ALA A 26 46.07 -47.81 8.81
CA ALA A 26 47.09 -47.47 7.85
C ALA A 26 47.72 -48.73 7.19
N GLY A 27 48.34 -48.50 6.06
CA GLY A 27 49.29 -49.44 5.44
C GLY A 27 49.29 -49.28 3.94
N ALA A 28 50.22 -48.64 3.41
CA ALA A 28 51.61 -48.86 3.08
C ALA A 28 51.82 -49.11 1.59
N ALA A 29 52.82 -48.42 1.09
CA ALA A 29 53.83 -48.79 0.08
C ALA A 29 53.56 -48.44 -1.38
N ALA A 30 54.37 -47.49 -1.81
CA ALA A 30 54.83 -47.32 -3.21
C ALA A 30 55.72 -48.48 -3.65
N PRO A 31 55.96 -48.65 -4.94
CA PRO A 31 57.25 -48.24 -5.40
C PRO A 31 57.28 -47.46 -6.76
N ALA A 32 58.33 -46.71 -6.89
CA ALA A 32 58.78 -45.95 -8.04
C ALA A 32 59.33 -46.85 -9.14
N ALA A 33 59.14 -46.41 -10.39
CA ALA A 33 60.10 -46.63 -11.51
C ALA A 33 59.80 -45.59 -12.62
N ALA A 34 60.59 -44.63 -12.75
CA ALA A 34 61.65 -44.37 -13.70
C ALA A 34 61.21 -44.06 -15.16
N ALA A 35 61.37 -42.76 -15.45
CA ALA A 35 62.01 -42.14 -16.60
C ALA A 35 61.75 -42.68 -18.02
N SER A 36 61.21 -41.78 -18.88
CA SER A 36 61.95 -41.45 -20.09
C SER A 36 61.50 -40.13 -20.71
N ALA A 37 62.44 -39.28 -20.94
CA ALA A 37 62.29 -37.99 -21.62
C ALA A 37 62.02 -38.21 -23.11
N ALA A 38 61.05 -37.50 -23.67
CA ALA A 38 61.02 -37.19 -25.10
C ALA A 38 60.59 -35.70 -25.24
N SER A 39 61.56 -34.92 -25.56
CA SER A 39 61.48 -33.56 -26.04
C SER A 39 60.71 -33.57 -27.37
N GLY A 40 59.53 -32.93 -27.40
CA GLY A 40 58.72 -32.69 -28.60
C GLY A 40 58.23 -31.25 -28.59
N ALA A 41 58.75 -30.48 -29.53
CA ALA A 41 58.52 -29.07 -29.75
C ALA A 41 57.03 -28.72 -29.78
N ALA A 42 56.62 -27.81 -28.92
CA ALA A 42 55.32 -27.13 -29.01
C ALA A 42 55.34 -26.16 -30.17
N ALA A 43 54.71 -26.55 -31.26
CA ALA A 43 54.27 -25.62 -32.28
C ALA A 43 53.05 -24.84 -31.75
N PRO A 44 52.96 -23.51 -31.99
CA PRO A 44 51.80 -22.75 -31.65
C PRO A 44 50.62 -23.22 -32.50
N ALA A 45 49.58 -23.74 -31.89
CA ALA A 45 48.31 -24.03 -32.54
C ALA A 45 47.70 -22.69 -32.99
N ALA A 46 48.06 -22.31 -34.21
CA ALA A 46 47.44 -21.23 -34.92
C ALA A 46 45.95 -21.53 -35.07
N ALA A 47 45.15 -20.52 -34.75
CA ALA A 47 43.72 -20.44 -34.87
C ALA A 47 43.20 -21.19 -36.12
N ALA A 48 42.49 -22.29 -35.92
CA ALA A 48 41.64 -22.87 -36.96
C ALA A 48 40.50 -21.89 -37.21
N ALA A 49 40.68 -21.00 -38.18
CA ALA A 49 39.63 -20.15 -38.72
C ALA A 49 38.44 -21.06 -39.09
N ALA A 50 37.31 -20.83 -38.46
CA ALA A 50 36.08 -21.54 -38.77
C ALA A 50 35.61 -21.20 -40.17
N SER A 51 35.98 -22.06 -41.15
CA SER A 51 35.54 -22.01 -42.54
C SER A 51 34.20 -22.71 -42.69
N GLY A 52 33.17 -22.21 -42.01
CA GLY A 52 31.79 -22.63 -42.27
C GLY A 52 31.08 -21.66 -43.21
N PRO A 53 30.07 -22.10 -43.99
CA PRO A 53 29.27 -21.18 -44.78
C PRO A 53 28.69 -20.08 -43.87
N PRO A 54 28.58 -18.84 -44.35
CA PRO A 54 28.08 -17.74 -43.56
C PRO A 54 26.63 -18.00 -43.14
N VAL A 55 26.34 -17.86 -41.86
CA VAL A 55 24.99 -18.08 -41.30
C VAL A 55 24.20 -16.79 -41.45
N SER A 56 23.02 -16.88 -42.10
CA SER A 56 22.08 -15.76 -42.20
C SER A 56 21.40 -15.54 -40.84
N ILE A 57 21.50 -14.33 -40.33
CA ILE A 57 20.95 -13.95 -39.03
C ILE A 57 20.16 -12.66 -39.11
N SER A 58 19.18 -12.49 -38.20
CA SER A 58 18.52 -11.22 -37.94
C SER A 58 19.17 -10.55 -36.73
N VAL A 59 19.45 -9.26 -36.86
CA VAL A 59 20.09 -8.49 -35.80
C VAL A 59 19.22 -7.34 -35.33
N VAL A 60 19.31 -7.03 -34.03
CA VAL A 60 18.70 -5.86 -33.39
C VAL A 60 19.79 -5.11 -32.64
N ARG A 61 19.71 -3.79 -32.63
CA ARG A 61 20.65 -2.96 -31.86
C ARG A 61 20.16 -2.85 -30.43
N ALA A 62 21.04 -3.08 -29.48
CA ALA A 62 20.78 -2.86 -28.06
C ALA A 62 20.50 -1.37 -27.78
N GLN A 63 19.31 -1.06 -27.23
CA GLN A 63 18.87 0.31 -26.98
C GLN A 63 19.09 0.68 -25.52
N ARG A 64 19.57 1.89 -25.28
CA ARG A 64 19.62 2.44 -23.93
C ARG A 64 18.30 3.12 -23.61
N ARG A 65 17.65 2.70 -22.52
CA ARG A 65 16.39 3.28 -22.06
C ARG A 65 16.30 3.21 -20.54
N ASP A 66 15.63 4.20 -19.95
CA ASP A 66 15.28 4.13 -18.56
C ASP A 66 14.10 3.18 -18.38
N VAL A 67 14.22 2.27 -17.42
CA VAL A 67 13.24 1.21 -17.17
C VAL A 67 12.87 1.22 -15.71
N ALA A 68 11.57 1.10 -15.42
CA ALA A 68 11.10 0.83 -14.07
C ALA A 68 10.91 -0.67 -13.86
N VAL A 69 11.43 -1.19 -12.77
CA VAL A 69 11.11 -2.54 -12.29
C VAL A 69 9.73 -2.46 -11.66
N GLN A 70 8.74 -3.08 -12.30
CA GLN A 70 7.36 -3.06 -11.87
C GLN A 70 6.92 -4.46 -11.45
N VAL A 71 6.07 -4.52 -10.44
CA VAL A 71 5.39 -5.74 -10.01
C VAL A 71 3.90 -5.51 -10.13
N GLU A 72 3.26 -6.39 -10.87
CA GLU A 72 1.81 -6.40 -11.05
C GLU A 72 1.16 -7.28 -10.00
N ALA A 73 0.04 -6.82 -9.47
CA ALA A 73 -0.77 -7.56 -8.52
C ALA A 73 -2.24 -7.14 -8.66
N THR A 74 -3.15 -8.01 -8.24
CA THR A 74 -4.55 -7.64 -8.07
C THR A 74 -4.75 -7.10 -6.67
N GLY A 75 -5.32 -5.90 -6.57
CA GLY A 75 -5.63 -5.23 -5.31
C GLY A 75 -7.12 -5.11 -5.06
N THR A 76 -7.48 -4.97 -3.81
CA THR A 76 -8.84 -4.64 -3.36
C THR A 76 -8.86 -3.22 -2.84
N VAL A 77 -9.78 -2.43 -3.33
CA VAL A 77 -10.00 -1.06 -2.87
C VAL A 77 -10.64 -1.11 -1.48
N ALA A 78 -10.10 -0.37 -0.55
CA ALA A 78 -10.61 -0.25 0.81
C ALA A 78 -10.72 1.22 1.23
N ALA A 79 -11.74 1.55 1.98
CA ALA A 79 -11.82 2.87 2.60
C ALA A 79 -10.64 3.07 3.55
N LEU A 80 -10.15 4.30 3.66
CA LEU A 80 -9.10 4.62 4.63
C LEU A 80 -9.59 4.43 6.06
N ALA A 81 -10.81 4.88 6.34
CA ALA A 81 -11.49 4.67 7.60
C ALA A 81 -12.99 4.54 7.38
N THR A 82 -13.60 3.62 8.12
CA THR A 82 -15.06 3.52 8.28
C THR A 82 -15.36 3.61 9.76
N VAL A 83 -16.18 4.56 10.15
CA VAL A 83 -16.55 4.80 11.54
C VAL A 83 -18.02 4.54 11.72
N ASP A 84 -18.34 3.56 12.56
CA ASP A 84 -19.70 3.27 12.97
C ASP A 84 -20.12 4.21 14.08
N ILE A 85 -21.14 4.99 13.83
CA ILE A 85 -21.66 6.00 14.74
C ILE A 85 -22.69 5.33 15.65
N LYS A 86 -22.39 5.35 16.95
CA LYS A 86 -23.27 4.85 18.01
C LYS A 86 -23.59 5.97 19.00
N PRO A 87 -24.78 5.97 19.62
CA PRO A 87 -25.09 6.92 20.68
C PRO A 87 -24.27 6.60 21.93
N GLN A 88 -23.97 7.60 22.75
CA GLN A 88 -23.29 7.41 24.03
C GLN A 88 -24.29 7.31 25.20
N ILE A 89 -25.55 7.66 24.95
CA ILE A 89 -26.65 7.60 25.93
C ILE A 89 -27.81 6.83 25.32
N SER A 90 -28.65 6.24 26.20
CA SER A 90 -29.92 5.65 25.80
C SER A 90 -30.97 6.76 25.72
N SER A 91 -31.52 6.97 24.53
CA SER A 91 -32.47 8.05 24.26
C SER A 91 -33.29 7.78 23.00
N VAL A 92 -34.19 8.70 22.67
CA VAL A 92 -35.00 8.66 21.46
C VAL A 92 -34.43 9.64 20.41
N VAL A 93 -34.36 9.24 19.17
CA VAL A 93 -33.95 10.10 18.05
C VAL A 93 -35.06 11.13 17.78
N THR A 94 -34.75 12.41 17.95
CA THR A 94 -35.70 13.51 17.70
C THR A 94 -35.64 13.96 16.24
N ALA A 95 -34.45 14.06 15.67
CA ALA A 95 -34.26 14.49 14.30
C ALA A 95 -33.05 13.80 13.65
N VAL A 96 -33.17 13.54 12.33
CA VAL A 96 -32.12 13.07 11.45
C VAL A 96 -31.77 14.20 10.49
N HIS A 97 -30.52 14.65 10.47
CA HIS A 97 -30.07 15.83 9.73
C HIS A 97 -29.39 15.48 8.40
N VAL A 98 -29.19 14.21 8.11
CA VAL A 98 -28.46 13.71 6.94
C VAL A 98 -29.27 12.71 6.16
N LYS A 99 -28.94 12.55 4.89
CA LYS A 99 -29.52 11.54 4.01
C LYS A 99 -28.49 10.43 3.71
N GLU A 100 -28.99 9.26 3.39
CA GLU A 100 -28.13 8.17 2.91
C GLU A 100 -27.33 8.59 1.70
N GLY A 101 -26.06 8.20 1.65
CA GLY A 101 -25.17 8.54 0.57
C GLY A 101 -24.68 10.00 0.51
N GLN A 102 -25.13 10.86 1.42
CA GLN A 102 -24.70 12.25 1.51
C GLN A 102 -23.23 12.37 1.96
N PHE A 103 -22.50 13.35 1.45
CA PHE A 103 -21.18 13.73 1.99
C PHE A 103 -21.34 14.64 3.21
N VAL A 104 -20.60 14.35 4.24
CA VAL A 104 -20.56 15.12 5.47
C VAL A 104 -19.14 15.57 5.80
N ALA A 105 -19.03 16.77 6.36
CA ALA A 105 -17.78 17.28 6.91
C ALA A 105 -17.61 16.84 8.37
N LYS A 106 -16.37 16.81 8.86
CA LYS A 106 -16.08 16.59 10.29
C LYS A 106 -16.81 17.65 11.13
N GLY A 107 -17.51 17.21 12.17
CA GLY A 107 -18.29 18.06 13.08
C GLY A 107 -19.71 18.40 12.59
N GLN A 108 -20.09 17.98 11.39
CA GLN A 108 -21.45 18.19 10.89
C GLN A 108 -22.45 17.37 11.71
N PRO A 109 -23.59 17.97 12.16
CA PRO A 109 -24.61 17.25 12.91
C PRO A 109 -25.24 16.15 12.04
N LEU A 110 -25.37 14.96 12.61
CA LEU A 110 -25.97 13.78 11.99
C LEU A 110 -27.35 13.49 12.60
N PHE A 111 -27.41 13.42 13.93
CA PHE A 111 -28.62 13.10 14.66
C PHE A 111 -28.76 14.00 15.87
N THR A 112 -29.99 14.27 16.24
CA THR A 112 -30.34 14.88 17.53
C THR A 112 -31.16 13.87 18.33
N LEU A 113 -30.74 13.63 19.57
CA LEU A 113 -31.44 12.80 20.54
C LEU A 113 -32.25 13.67 21.49
N ASP A 114 -33.20 13.09 22.18
CA ASP A 114 -33.95 13.78 23.24
C ASP A 114 -33.03 13.99 24.45
N GLY A 115 -32.57 15.22 24.62
CA GLY A 115 -31.69 15.64 25.72
C GLY A 115 -32.43 16.47 26.78
N ARG A 116 -33.78 16.44 26.85
CA ARG A 116 -34.55 17.29 27.79
C ARG A 116 -34.21 16.99 29.22
N ALA A 117 -34.02 15.72 29.58
CA ALA A 117 -33.64 15.34 30.93
C ALA A 117 -32.26 15.88 31.32
N ASP A 118 -31.28 15.78 30.40
CA ASP A 118 -29.93 16.28 30.64
C ASP A 118 -29.87 17.82 30.66
N ALA A 119 -30.67 18.48 29.84
CA ALA A 119 -30.81 19.94 29.87
C ALA A 119 -31.43 20.42 31.20
N ALA A 120 -32.43 19.69 31.73
CA ALA A 120 -32.99 19.99 33.03
C ALA A 120 -32.00 19.80 34.19
N ASN A 121 -31.17 18.74 34.08
CA ASN A 121 -30.10 18.49 35.06
C ASN A 121 -29.02 19.57 35.01
N LEU A 122 -28.66 20.08 33.82
CA LEU A 122 -27.74 21.20 33.65
C LEU A 122 -28.31 22.46 34.30
N ALA A 123 -29.59 22.80 34.02
CA ALA A 123 -30.26 23.97 34.63
C ALA A 123 -30.32 23.88 36.13
N LYS A 124 -30.55 22.66 36.70
CA LYS A 124 -30.51 22.43 38.15
C LYS A 124 -29.11 22.70 38.72
N ALA A 125 -28.04 22.22 38.06
CA ALA A 125 -26.66 22.46 38.51
C ALA A 125 -26.28 23.94 38.44
N GLU A 126 -26.72 24.65 37.40
CA GLU A 126 -26.52 26.10 37.29
C GLU A 126 -27.24 26.89 38.39
N ALA A 127 -28.46 26.51 38.72
CA ALA A 127 -29.22 27.11 39.83
C ALA A 127 -28.54 26.86 41.18
N GLN A 128 -27.95 25.66 41.37
CA GLN A 128 -27.18 25.34 42.56
C GLN A 128 -25.96 26.23 42.69
N LEU A 129 -25.17 26.42 41.62
CA LEU A 129 -24.04 27.32 41.63
C LEU A 129 -24.43 28.76 41.99
N LEU A 130 -25.54 29.27 41.45
CA LEU A 130 -26.02 30.62 41.75
C LEU A 130 -26.34 30.77 43.24
N ARG A 131 -26.99 29.79 43.88
CA ARG A 131 -27.27 29.77 45.30
C ARG A 131 -25.97 29.81 46.12
N ASP A 132 -25.00 28.95 45.79
CA ASP A 132 -23.78 28.82 46.59
C ASP A 132 -22.81 29.99 46.33
N GLN A 133 -22.88 30.64 45.21
CA GLN A 133 -22.23 31.93 44.96
C GLN A 133 -22.80 33.04 45.87
N ALA A 134 -24.11 33.10 46.05
CA ALA A 134 -24.75 34.06 46.96
C ALA A 134 -24.32 33.81 48.41
N THR A 135 -24.24 32.54 48.85
CA THR A 135 -23.74 32.15 50.16
C THR A 135 -22.28 32.50 50.36
N LEU A 136 -21.43 32.27 49.33
CA LEU A 136 -20.01 32.67 49.36
C LEU A 136 -19.87 34.19 49.49
N ALA A 137 -20.67 34.95 48.73
CA ALA A 137 -20.66 36.43 48.83
C ALA A 137 -21.08 36.91 50.21
N ASP A 138 -22.01 36.22 50.89
CA ASP A 138 -22.36 36.53 52.28
C ASP A 138 -21.22 36.19 53.24
N ALA A 139 -20.59 35.02 53.13
CA ALA A 139 -19.43 34.63 53.92
C ALA A 139 -18.24 35.60 53.75
N GLN A 140 -18.01 36.08 52.54
CA GLN A 140 -16.98 37.11 52.25
C GLN A 140 -17.29 38.43 52.99
N ARG A 141 -18.56 38.88 52.97
CA ARG A 141 -18.98 40.09 53.70
C ARG A 141 -18.84 39.89 55.20
N GLN A 142 -19.12 38.69 55.71
CA GLN A 142 -18.95 38.37 57.14
C GLN A 142 -17.48 38.39 57.55
N LEU A 143 -16.58 37.80 56.74
CA LEU A 143 -15.14 37.84 56.97
C LEU A 143 -14.64 39.30 56.99
N ALA A 144 -15.01 40.10 55.97
CA ALA A 144 -14.61 41.50 55.92
C ALA A 144 -15.07 42.30 57.19
N ARG A 145 -16.31 42.08 57.63
CA ARG A 145 -16.80 42.70 58.90
C ARG A 145 -15.99 42.23 60.09
N ALA A 146 -15.71 40.91 60.21
CA ALA A 146 -14.93 40.38 61.33
C ALA A 146 -13.50 40.95 61.39
N GLN A 147 -12.85 41.12 60.21
CA GLN A 147 -11.54 41.76 60.11
C GLN A 147 -11.57 43.24 60.51
N ASP A 148 -12.60 43.99 60.13
CA ASP A 148 -12.76 45.39 60.53
C ASP A 148 -13.00 45.55 62.00
N LEU A 149 -13.81 44.66 62.61
CA LEU A 149 -14.08 44.65 64.08
C LEU A 149 -12.83 44.20 64.84
N LEU A 150 -12.00 43.28 64.36
CA LEU A 150 -10.75 42.91 64.98
C LEU A 150 -9.78 44.09 64.98
N ALA A 151 -9.67 44.83 63.92
CA ALA A 151 -8.82 46.03 63.84
C ALA A 151 -9.21 47.10 64.81
N LYS A 152 -10.50 47.13 65.24
CA LYS A 152 -11.08 48.00 66.27
C LYS A 152 -11.08 47.39 67.64
N GLY A 153 -10.58 46.16 67.86
CA GLY A 153 -10.46 45.51 69.16
C GLY A 153 -11.78 44.92 69.70
N PHE A 154 -12.83 44.80 68.88
CA PHE A 154 -14.17 44.35 69.34
C PHE A 154 -14.39 42.84 69.24
N VAL A 155 -13.54 42.08 68.53
CA VAL A 155 -13.65 40.62 68.42
C VAL A 155 -12.28 39.97 68.57
N SER A 156 -12.27 38.66 68.85
CA SER A 156 -11.05 37.89 69.01
C SER A 156 -10.51 37.42 67.58
N GLN A 157 -9.23 37.10 67.51
CA GLN A 157 -8.61 36.48 66.34
C GLN A 157 -9.36 35.20 65.91
N GLY A 158 -9.77 34.37 66.90
CA GLY A 158 -10.51 33.14 66.61
C GLY A 158 -11.85 33.36 65.88
N ALA A 159 -12.50 34.54 66.09
CA ALA A 159 -13.70 34.87 65.29
C ALA A 159 -13.40 35.14 63.80
N VAL A 160 -12.26 35.78 63.52
CA VAL A 160 -11.81 35.98 62.12
C VAL A 160 -11.42 34.67 61.48
N ASP A 161 -10.68 33.82 62.24
CA ASP A 161 -10.26 32.50 61.72
C ASP A 161 -11.49 31.62 61.37
N THR A 162 -12.54 31.68 62.19
CA THR A 162 -13.81 30.97 61.95
C THR A 162 -14.53 31.49 60.72
N ALA A 163 -14.57 32.83 60.54
CA ALA A 163 -15.19 33.43 59.36
C ALA A 163 -14.41 33.12 58.09
N GLN A 164 -13.06 33.09 58.17
CA GLN A 164 -12.19 32.72 57.09
C GLN A 164 -12.41 31.24 56.69
N ALA A 165 -12.40 30.33 57.64
CA ALA A 165 -12.66 28.91 57.38
C ALA A 165 -14.05 28.69 56.72
N THR A 166 -15.08 29.44 57.16
CA THR A 166 -16.40 29.41 56.54
C THR A 166 -16.37 29.89 55.09
N MET A 167 -15.70 31.02 54.84
CA MET A 167 -15.56 31.54 53.47
C MET A 167 -14.82 30.57 52.56
N GLU A 168 -13.74 29.95 53.06
CA GLU A 168 -12.99 28.94 52.30
C GLU A 168 -13.82 27.70 52.00
N ALA A 169 -14.63 27.23 52.97
CA ALA A 169 -15.56 26.12 52.76
C ALA A 169 -16.61 26.45 51.68
N GLN A 170 -17.20 27.64 51.69
CA GLN A 170 -18.15 28.07 50.65
C GLN A 170 -17.48 28.22 49.29
N ARG A 171 -16.24 28.70 49.27
CA ARG A 171 -15.47 28.78 48.04
C ARG A 171 -15.22 27.39 47.46
N ALA A 172 -14.93 26.40 48.28
CA ALA A 172 -14.76 25.01 47.83
C ALA A 172 -16.06 24.43 47.24
N LEU A 173 -17.23 24.75 47.80
CA LEU A 173 -18.54 24.34 47.27
C LEU A 173 -18.76 24.94 45.86
N VAL A 174 -18.48 26.22 45.65
CA VAL A 174 -18.59 26.85 44.33
C VAL A 174 -17.68 26.17 43.29
N VAL A 175 -16.48 25.71 43.70
CA VAL A 175 -15.59 24.95 42.81
C VAL A 175 -16.19 23.59 42.45
N SER A 176 -16.79 22.90 43.45
CA SER A 176 -17.49 21.63 43.24
C SER A 176 -18.68 21.79 42.29
N ASP A 177 -19.49 22.83 42.46
CA ASP A 177 -20.65 23.08 41.58
C ASP A 177 -20.26 23.36 40.14
N ARG A 178 -19.15 24.09 39.93
CA ARG A 178 -18.61 24.30 38.57
C ARG A 178 -18.23 22.98 37.91
N ALA A 179 -17.63 22.07 38.66
CA ALA A 179 -17.31 20.74 38.14
C ALA A 179 -18.58 19.93 37.80
N ALA A 180 -19.63 20.06 38.65
CA ALA A 180 -20.93 19.43 38.38
C ALA A 180 -21.59 19.99 37.10
N ILE A 181 -21.49 21.28 36.86
CA ILE A 181 -21.99 21.92 35.62
C ILE A 181 -21.24 21.39 34.40
N GLU A 182 -19.92 21.29 34.44
CA GLU A 182 -19.16 20.73 33.32
C GLU A 182 -19.56 19.27 33.04
N ALA A 183 -19.75 18.46 34.07
CA ALA A 183 -20.26 17.10 33.93
C ALA A 183 -21.66 17.06 33.28
N ALA A 184 -22.57 17.93 33.70
CA ALA A 184 -23.90 18.05 33.09
C ALA A 184 -23.83 18.55 31.62
N ARG A 185 -22.94 19.47 31.30
CA ARG A 185 -22.73 19.95 29.92
C ARG A 185 -22.23 18.83 28.99
N VAL A 186 -21.33 17.99 29.49
CA VAL A 186 -20.89 16.81 28.74
C VAL A 186 -22.07 15.88 28.45
N ALA A 187 -22.93 15.61 29.43
CA ALA A 187 -24.13 14.79 29.26
C ALA A 187 -25.05 15.38 28.17
N VAL A 188 -25.32 16.68 28.20
CA VAL A 188 -26.10 17.38 27.17
C VAL A 188 -25.44 17.26 25.79
N SER A 189 -24.11 17.30 25.72
CA SER A 189 -23.40 17.18 24.44
C SER A 189 -23.63 15.85 23.73
N TYR A 190 -23.86 14.78 24.46
CA TYR A 190 -24.17 13.45 23.92
C TYR A 190 -25.52 13.37 23.20
N SER A 191 -26.41 14.32 23.44
CA SER A 191 -27.67 14.40 22.68
C SER A 191 -27.49 14.87 21.22
N ARG A 192 -26.34 15.45 20.89
CA ARG A 192 -26.02 15.92 19.54
C ARG A 192 -24.91 15.06 18.95
N ILE A 193 -25.27 14.19 18.03
CA ILE A 193 -24.33 13.29 17.36
C ILE A 193 -23.83 13.96 16.09
N ALA A 194 -22.52 14.19 16.03
CA ALA A 194 -21.82 14.78 14.89
C ALA A 194 -20.85 13.81 14.23
N ALA A 195 -20.52 14.06 12.98
CA ALA A 195 -19.56 13.26 12.22
C ALA A 195 -18.13 13.41 12.80
N PRO A 196 -17.44 12.31 13.18
CA PRO A 196 -16.08 12.37 13.72
C PRO A 196 -15.04 12.66 12.64
N SER A 197 -15.36 12.33 11.38
CA SER A 197 -14.51 12.54 10.19
C SER A 197 -15.36 12.97 9.01
N SER A 198 -14.72 13.59 8.01
CA SER A 198 -15.35 13.81 6.72
C SER A 198 -15.48 12.50 5.96
N GLY A 199 -16.60 12.30 5.27
CA GLY A 199 -16.84 11.07 4.51
C GLY A 199 -18.24 10.99 3.93
N ARG A 200 -18.57 9.85 3.39
CA ARG A 200 -19.90 9.55 2.87
C ARG A 200 -20.70 8.75 3.91
N VAL A 201 -21.94 9.18 4.12
CA VAL A 201 -22.92 8.51 5.00
C VAL A 201 -23.38 7.23 4.34
N GLY A 202 -23.30 6.12 5.07
CA GLY A 202 -23.84 4.83 4.66
C GLY A 202 -25.35 4.73 4.83
N GLN A 203 -25.85 3.51 4.95
CA GLN A 203 -27.25 3.27 5.23
C GLN A 203 -27.59 3.74 6.65
N ILE A 204 -28.72 4.41 6.81
CA ILE A 204 -29.24 4.90 8.08
C ILE A 204 -30.16 3.85 8.67
N ALA A 205 -29.79 3.29 9.82
CA ALA A 205 -30.56 2.22 10.46
C ALA A 205 -31.68 2.74 11.39
N VAL A 206 -31.76 4.06 11.63
CA VAL A 206 -32.66 4.65 12.62
C VAL A 206 -33.41 5.85 12.04
N PHE A 207 -34.63 6.05 12.50
CA PHE A 207 -35.53 7.14 12.10
C PHE A 207 -35.91 8.01 13.29
N ALA A 208 -36.46 9.18 13.04
CA ALA A 208 -37.05 9.99 14.09
C ALA A 208 -38.11 9.19 14.84
N GLY A 209 -38.06 9.16 16.18
CA GLY A 209 -38.88 8.34 17.03
C GLY A 209 -38.25 6.98 17.42
N SER A 210 -37.17 6.55 16.81
CA SER A 210 -36.47 5.32 17.19
C SER A 210 -35.79 5.47 18.55
N SER A 211 -35.89 4.44 19.40
CA SER A 211 -35.08 4.33 20.62
C SER A 211 -33.72 3.76 20.32
N VAL A 212 -32.66 4.37 20.82
CA VAL A 212 -31.28 3.99 20.61
C VAL A 212 -30.53 3.83 21.91
N SER A 213 -29.52 2.97 21.95
CA SER A 213 -28.69 2.72 23.13
C SER A 213 -27.22 2.47 22.73
N PRO A 214 -26.25 2.69 23.65
CA PRO A 214 -24.82 2.46 23.41
C PRO A 214 -24.48 1.02 23.02
N THR A 215 -25.24 0.06 23.55
CA THR A 215 -25.06 -1.38 23.27
C THR A 215 -25.79 -1.85 22.01
N GLY A 216 -26.57 -0.98 21.38
CA GLY A 216 -27.33 -1.26 20.17
C GLY A 216 -26.49 -1.29 18.91
N ALA A 217 -27.18 -1.53 17.79
CA ALA A 217 -26.55 -1.42 16.46
C ALA A 217 -26.09 0.01 16.18
N ALA A 218 -25.14 0.14 15.25
CA ALA A 218 -24.72 1.46 14.77
C ALA A 218 -25.91 2.17 14.11
N MET A 219 -26.06 3.45 14.37
CA MET A 219 -27.10 4.30 13.76
C MET A 219 -26.81 4.54 12.27
N VAL A 220 -25.55 4.72 11.95
CA VAL A 220 -25.03 4.95 10.59
C VAL A 220 -23.54 4.72 10.59
N SER A 221 -22.97 4.38 9.43
CA SER A 221 -21.53 4.38 9.20
C SER A 221 -21.14 5.60 8.37
N VAL A 222 -19.99 6.20 8.67
CA VAL A 222 -19.37 7.25 7.86
C VAL A 222 -18.07 6.68 7.30
N THR A 223 -17.99 6.63 5.97
CA THR A 223 -16.88 6.04 5.22
C THR A 223 -16.08 7.14 4.55
N GLN A 224 -14.79 7.21 4.85
CA GLN A 224 -13.87 8.13 4.19
C GLN A 224 -13.47 7.58 2.84
N LEU A 225 -13.85 8.27 1.76
CA LEU A 225 -13.59 7.87 0.38
C LEU A 225 -12.42 8.60 -0.27
N ASP A 226 -11.97 9.72 0.28
CA ASP A 226 -10.83 10.50 -0.20
C ASP A 226 -9.95 10.94 0.98
N PRO A 227 -8.65 10.55 0.99
CA PRO A 227 -8.02 9.58 0.10
C PRO A 227 -8.55 8.16 0.32
N ILE A 228 -8.36 7.29 -0.68
CA ILE A 228 -8.75 5.87 -0.63
C ILE A 228 -7.51 4.99 -0.64
N SER A 229 -7.60 3.80 -0.04
CA SER A 229 -6.51 2.85 -0.02
C SER A 229 -6.79 1.67 -0.95
N VAL A 230 -5.73 1.12 -1.56
CA VAL A 230 -5.77 -0.16 -2.26
C VAL A 230 -4.82 -1.10 -1.57
N SER A 231 -5.33 -2.24 -1.12
CA SER A 231 -4.53 -3.30 -0.51
C SER A 231 -4.28 -4.42 -1.52
N PHE A 232 -3.04 -4.85 -1.63
CA PHE A 232 -2.61 -5.93 -2.52
C PHE A 232 -1.49 -6.74 -1.88
N ASN A 233 -1.23 -7.94 -2.40
CA ASN A 233 -0.22 -8.83 -1.89
C ASN A 233 1.02 -8.81 -2.78
N LEU A 234 2.19 -8.70 -2.17
CA LEU A 234 3.48 -8.67 -2.84
C LEU A 234 4.28 -9.93 -2.46
N PRO A 235 4.88 -10.67 -3.42
CA PRO A 235 5.76 -11.80 -3.10
C PRO A 235 6.93 -11.38 -2.19
N GLN A 236 7.27 -12.21 -1.21
CA GLN A 236 8.32 -11.94 -0.21
C GLN A 236 9.67 -11.58 -0.84
N ARG A 237 10.03 -12.17 -1.99
CA ARG A 237 11.28 -11.86 -2.71
C ARG A 237 11.45 -10.36 -3.03
N ASN A 238 10.33 -9.62 -3.19
CA ASN A 238 10.33 -8.21 -3.54
C ASN A 238 10.27 -7.29 -2.29
N LEU A 239 10.22 -7.86 -1.09
CA LEU A 239 10.10 -7.10 0.16
C LEU A 239 11.25 -6.10 0.38
N PRO A 240 12.53 -6.45 0.17
CA PRO A 240 13.62 -5.49 0.37
C PRO A 240 13.50 -4.25 -0.53
N ASP A 241 13.09 -4.44 -1.77
CA ASP A 241 12.93 -3.34 -2.74
C ASP A 241 11.67 -2.52 -2.45
N ALA A 242 10.59 -3.16 -1.97
CA ALA A 242 9.39 -2.46 -1.51
C ALA A 242 9.65 -1.57 -0.29
N LEU A 243 10.46 -2.01 0.65
CA LEU A 243 10.84 -1.20 1.82
C LEU A 243 11.70 0.02 1.42
N LYS A 244 12.60 -0.14 0.46
CA LYS A 244 13.36 1.00 -0.12
C LYS A 244 12.42 1.97 -0.82
N ALA A 245 11.52 1.46 -1.67
CA ALA A 245 10.54 2.25 -2.39
C ALA A 245 9.59 3.00 -1.42
N LEU A 246 9.21 2.40 -0.29
CA LEU A 246 8.43 3.05 0.77
C LEU A 246 9.20 4.22 1.40
N ALA A 247 10.49 4.03 1.69
CA ALA A 247 11.32 5.08 2.26
C ALA A 247 11.49 6.29 1.30
N GLU A 248 11.51 6.04 0.00
CA GLU A 248 11.56 7.08 -1.03
C GLU A 248 10.19 7.75 -1.23
N ALA A 249 9.11 6.97 -1.24
CA ALA A 249 7.73 7.46 -1.38
C ALA A 249 7.32 8.39 -0.21
N GLY A 250 7.76 8.10 1.03
CA GLY A 250 7.42 8.87 2.22
C GLY A 250 7.86 10.33 2.19
N ARG A 251 8.70 10.73 1.24
CA ARG A 251 9.23 12.10 1.08
C ARG A 251 8.41 12.97 0.11
N GLY A 252 7.39 12.42 -0.56
CA GLY A 252 6.61 13.11 -1.59
C GLY A 252 5.14 13.36 -1.22
N ALA A 253 4.53 14.40 -1.77
CA ALA A 253 3.08 14.59 -1.73
C ALA A 253 2.36 13.49 -2.53
N LEU A 254 1.07 13.23 -2.23
CA LEU A 254 0.23 12.37 -3.08
C LEU A 254 0.26 12.91 -4.51
N PRO A 255 0.63 12.11 -5.51
CA PRO A 255 0.63 12.58 -6.89
C PRO A 255 -0.81 12.93 -7.28
N ALA A 256 -0.98 14.12 -7.83
CA ALA A 256 -2.23 14.49 -8.50
C ALA A 256 -2.43 13.54 -9.69
N ALA A 257 -3.70 13.23 -10.00
CA ALA A 257 -4.03 12.38 -11.14
C ALA A 257 -3.26 12.83 -12.39
N LEU A 258 -2.63 11.88 -13.09
CA LEU A 258 -1.99 12.18 -14.36
C LEU A 258 -3.05 12.73 -15.32
N PRO A 259 -2.76 13.78 -16.09
CA PRO A 259 -3.69 14.27 -17.10
C PRO A 259 -3.97 13.14 -18.11
N ALA A 260 -5.22 13.01 -18.52
CA ALA A 260 -5.69 11.96 -19.44
C ALA A 260 -4.91 11.89 -20.77
N SER A 261 -4.20 12.96 -21.14
CA SER A 261 -3.38 13.03 -22.35
C SER A 261 -2.09 12.20 -22.29
N ALA A 262 -1.59 11.87 -21.08
CA ALA A 262 -0.39 11.03 -20.96
C ALA A 262 -0.68 9.54 -21.17
N ALA A 263 -1.93 9.13 -21.08
CA ALA A 263 -2.35 7.75 -21.31
C ALA A 263 -2.46 7.36 -22.81
N ALA A 264 -2.51 8.33 -23.70
CA ALA A 264 -2.73 8.10 -25.13
C ALA A 264 -1.43 7.83 -25.94
N SER A 265 -0.29 8.23 -25.42
CA SER A 265 0.99 7.92 -26.04
C SER A 265 1.57 6.67 -25.35
N GLY A 266 1.55 5.53 -26.01
CA GLY A 266 2.07 4.23 -25.54
C GLY A 266 3.55 4.20 -25.06
N ALA A 267 4.05 5.31 -24.57
CA ALA A 267 5.31 5.44 -23.86
C ALA A 267 5.03 5.05 -22.40
N SER A 268 5.50 3.87 -21.99
CA SER A 268 5.59 3.49 -20.56
C SER A 268 6.33 4.60 -19.82
N ALA A 269 5.56 5.50 -19.19
CA ALA A 269 6.13 6.50 -18.32
C ALA A 269 6.85 5.75 -17.18
N VAL A 270 8.16 5.98 -17.06
CA VAL A 270 8.94 5.42 -15.96
C VAL A 270 8.44 6.06 -14.66
N LEU A 271 7.62 5.32 -13.92
CA LEU A 271 7.13 5.77 -12.62
C LEU A 271 8.28 5.75 -11.61
N PRO A 272 8.45 6.80 -10.80
CA PRO A 272 9.39 6.79 -9.70
C PRO A 272 9.15 5.63 -8.73
N PRO A 273 10.18 5.15 -8.01
CA PRO A 273 10.02 4.14 -6.99
C PRO A 273 8.98 4.55 -5.94
N GLY A 274 8.17 3.57 -5.52
CA GLY A 274 7.10 3.79 -4.53
C GLY A 274 5.82 4.40 -5.10
N GLN A 275 5.75 4.68 -6.38
CA GLN A 275 4.48 4.99 -7.04
C GLN A 275 3.77 3.70 -7.47
N VAL A 276 2.45 3.73 -7.33
CA VAL A 276 1.55 2.62 -7.67
C VAL A 276 0.56 3.10 -8.70
N LEU A 277 0.50 2.42 -9.82
CA LEU A 277 -0.49 2.65 -10.86
C LEU A 277 -1.65 1.69 -10.63
N ALA A 278 -2.86 2.18 -10.48
CA ALA A 278 -4.09 1.39 -10.46
C ALA A 278 -4.80 1.52 -11.80
N LEU A 279 -5.07 0.39 -12.43
CA LEU A 279 -5.85 0.29 -13.66
C LEU A 279 -7.30 0.04 -13.25
N LEU A 280 -8.18 0.96 -13.62
CA LEU A 280 -9.61 0.80 -13.35
C LEU A 280 -10.21 -0.26 -14.27
N PRO A 281 -11.18 -1.04 -13.80
CA PRO A 281 -11.91 -1.99 -14.64
C PRO A 281 -12.52 -1.30 -15.87
N GLU A 282 -12.70 -2.05 -16.95
CA GLU A 282 -13.37 -1.60 -18.18
C GLU A 282 -12.70 -0.41 -18.90
N GLY A 283 -11.38 -0.22 -18.70
CA GLY A 283 -10.64 0.83 -19.41
C GLY A 283 -11.00 2.27 -18.98
N ARG A 284 -11.64 2.45 -17.83
CA ARG A 284 -12.03 3.78 -17.30
C ARG A 284 -10.86 4.68 -16.91
N GLY A 285 -9.63 4.25 -17.23
CA GLY A 285 -8.43 5.04 -17.02
C GLY A 285 -7.48 4.45 -15.96
N GLN A 286 -6.46 5.23 -15.66
CA GLN A 286 -5.41 4.88 -14.71
C GLN A 286 -5.36 5.91 -13.60
N ARG A 287 -5.03 5.47 -12.39
CA ARG A 287 -4.80 6.33 -11.25
C ARG A 287 -3.43 6.08 -10.68
N VAL A 288 -2.72 7.15 -10.38
CA VAL A 288 -1.42 7.06 -9.71
C VAL A 288 -1.62 7.31 -8.23
N GLY A 289 -1.12 6.38 -7.45
CA GLY A 289 -1.09 6.45 -6.01
C GLY A 289 0.34 6.34 -5.49
N ARG A 290 0.46 6.35 -4.21
CA ARG A 290 1.73 6.23 -3.48
C ARG A 290 1.68 5.05 -2.54
N LEU A 291 2.77 4.29 -2.49
CA LEU A 291 2.99 3.28 -1.47
C LEU A 291 2.98 3.94 -0.08
N ASP A 292 2.14 3.45 0.80
CA ASP A 292 1.92 4.03 2.13
C ASP A 292 2.33 3.07 3.25
N PHE A 293 2.08 1.79 3.06
CA PHE A 293 2.32 0.80 4.09
C PHE A 293 2.75 -0.55 3.50
N VAL A 294 3.73 -1.16 4.14
CA VAL A 294 4.16 -2.55 3.90
C VAL A 294 4.07 -3.26 5.24
N ASP A 295 3.36 -4.38 5.28
CA ASP A 295 3.18 -5.15 6.50
C ASP A 295 4.50 -5.75 6.97
N SER A 296 4.68 -5.86 8.29
CA SER A 296 5.84 -6.50 8.90
C SER A 296 5.72 -8.02 8.97
N LEU A 297 4.52 -8.57 8.69
CA LEU A 297 4.25 -9.99 8.71
C LEU A 297 4.17 -10.55 7.29
N VAL A 298 4.89 -11.65 7.04
CA VAL A 298 4.74 -12.45 5.82
C VAL A 298 3.70 -13.52 6.09
N ASP A 299 2.71 -13.63 5.23
CA ASP A 299 1.75 -14.73 5.26
C ASP A 299 2.46 -16.03 4.84
N PRO A 300 2.63 -17.01 5.74
CA PRO A 300 3.36 -18.24 5.44
C PRO A 300 2.62 -19.16 4.45
N ALA A 301 1.30 -19.03 4.33
CA ALA A 301 0.51 -19.87 3.43
C ALA A 301 0.70 -19.46 1.96
N SER A 302 0.83 -18.16 1.70
CA SER A 302 0.96 -17.61 0.35
C SER A 302 2.37 -17.13 0.02
N GLY A 303 3.26 -16.99 1.01
CA GLY A 303 4.59 -16.40 0.84
C GLY A 303 4.54 -14.94 0.41
N THR A 304 3.48 -14.22 0.77
CA THR A 304 3.26 -12.83 0.37
C THR A 304 3.19 -11.88 1.58
N VAL A 305 3.44 -10.60 1.32
CA VAL A 305 3.32 -9.51 2.28
C VAL A 305 2.19 -8.59 1.83
N LYS A 306 1.34 -8.20 2.76
CA LYS A 306 0.28 -7.23 2.48
C LYS A 306 0.85 -5.83 2.37
N VAL A 307 0.44 -5.14 1.32
CA VAL A 307 0.89 -3.78 1.00
C VAL A 307 -0.33 -2.90 0.81
N LYS A 308 -0.24 -1.63 1.23
CA LYS A 308 -1.28 -0.63 0.99
C LYS A 308 -0.71 0.57 0.26
N ALA A 309 -1.46 1.05 -0.71
CA ALA A 309 -1.16 2.29 -1.43
C ALA A 309 -2.33 3.27 -1.30
N LEU A 310 -2.01 4.55 -1.18
CA LEU A 310 -2.99 5.63 -1.10
C LEU A 310 -3.19 6.29 -2.46
N PHE A 311 -4.44 6.56 -2.78
CA PHE A 311 -4.86 7.23 -4.01
C PHE A 311 -5.76 8.42 -3.70
N ALA A 312 -5.59 9.51 -4.41
CA ALA A 312 -6.55 10.59 -4.42
C ALA A 312 -7.81 10.13 -5.17
N ASN A 313 -9.00 10.33 -4.59
CA ASN A 313 -10.26 9.82 -5.10
C ASN A 313 -11.39 10.86 -5.06
N LYS A 314 -11.07 12.11 -5.41
CA LYS A 314 -12.04 13.22 -5.42
C LYS A 314 -13.21 12.98 -6.36
N ASP A 315 -12.95 12.30 -7.46
CA ASP A 315 -13.93 11.91 -8.49
C ASP A 315 -14.68 10.60 -8.17
N GLN A 316 -14.36 9.96 -7.04
CA GLN A 316 -14.98 8.71 -6.58
C GLN A 316 -14.91 7.56 -7.60
N ALA A 317 -13.90 7.56 -8.44
CA ALA A 317 -13.70 6.52 -9.45
C ALA A 317 -13.32 5.16 -8.81
N LEU A 318 -12.64 5.19 -7.68
CA LEU A 318 -12.32 4.01 -6.88
C LEU A 318 -13.38 3.82 -5.80
N TRP A 319 -14.00 2.65 -5.79
CA TRP A 319 -15.07 2.30 -4.86
C TRP A 319 -14.64 1.20 -3.90
N PRO A 320 -14.87 1.33 -2.58
CA PRO A 320 -14.54 0.29 -1.61
C PRO A 320 -15.17 -1.05 -1.97
N GLY A 321 -14.39 -2.12 -1.88
CA GLY A 321 -14.78 -3.47 -2.27
C GLY A 321 -14.51 -3.81 -3.74
N ALA A 322 -14.18 -2.84 -4.59
CA ALA A 322 -13.83 -3.10 -5.99
C ALA A 322 -12.43 -3.74 -6.12
N TYR A 323 -12.26 -4.59 -7.13
CA TYR A 323 -10.95 -5.13 -7.51
C TYR A 323 -10.32 -4.25 -8.59
N VAL A 324 -9.03 -4.02 -8.47
CA VAL A 324 -8.22 -3.24 -9.42
C VAL A 324 -6.90 -3.93 -9.66
N ASN A 325 -6.39 -3.85 -10.90
CA ASN A 325 -5.03 -4.28 -11.17
C ASN A 325 -4.08 -3.14 -10.82
N VAL A 326 -3.07 -3.44 -10.03
CA VAL A 326 -2.07 -2.47 -9.59
C VAL A 326 -0.70 -2.85 -10.12
N SER A 327 0.07 -1.85 -10.51
CA SER A 327 1.48 -1.98 -10.90
C SER A 327 2.32 -1.10 -9.97
N LEU A 328 3.10 -1.73 -9.10
CA LEU A 328 4.00 -1.06 -8.16
C LEU A 328 5.37 -0.89 -8.79
N SER A 329 5.86 0.34 -8.89
CA SER A 329 7.25 0.64 -9.25
C SER A 329 8.16 0.46 -8.04
N LEU A 330 9.04 -0.56 -8.10
CA LEU A 330 9.97 -0.88 -7.02
C LEU A 330 11.29 -0.13 -7.16
N GLN A 331 11.83 -0.09 -8.38
CA GLN A 331 13.14 0.49 -8.67
C GLN A 331 13.16 1.09 -10.07
N ALA A 332 13.82 2.21 -10.24
CA ALA A 332 14.17 2.74 -11.54
C ALA A 332 15.59 2.29 -11.92
N LEU A 333 15.75 1.76 -13.11
CA LEU A 333 17.03 1.39 -13.71
C LEU A 333 17.39 2.41 -14.79
N PRO A 334 18.09 3.50 -14.44
CA PRO A 334 18.46 4.51 -15.41
C PRO A 334 19.49 3.96 -16.39
N GLY A 335 19.27 4.20 -17.68
CA GLY A 335 20.20 3.81 -18.72
C GLY A 335 20.37 2.30 -18.93
N ALA A 336 19.39 1.50 -18.57
CA ALA A 336 19.42 0.05 -18.80
C ALA A 336 19.49 -0.26 -20.31
N VAL A 337 20.23 -1.32 -20.66
CA VAL A 337 20.34 -1.78 -22.03
C VAL A 337 19.23 -2.80 -22.29
N LEU A 338 18.33 -2.46 -23.22
CA LEU A 338 17.23 -3.31 -23.64
C LEU A 338 17.62 -4.14 -24.85
N VAL A 339 17.28 -5.42 -24.79
CA VAL A 339 17.35 -6.36 -25.92
C VAL A 339 16.05 -7.16 -25.98
N PRO A 340 15.60 -7.60 -27.15
CA PRO A 340 14.47 -8.49 -27.25
C PRO A 340 14.72 -9.77 -26.43
N GLN A 341 13.72 -10.22 -25.68
CA GLN A 341 13.84 -11.42 -24.86
C GLN A 341 14.20 -12.66 -25.72
N ALA A 342 13.72 -12.68 -26.96
CA ALA A 342 14.06 -13.70 -27.93
C ALA A 342 15.57 -13.80 -28.26
N ALA A 343 16.36 -12.76 -28.05
CA ALA A 343 17.80 -12.75 -28.29
C ALA A 343 18.62 -13.39 -27.14
N ILE A 344 18.01 -13.60 -25.99
CA ILE A 344 18.66 -14.16 -24.80
C ILE A 344 18.65 -15.69 -24.89
N VAL A 345 19.82 -16.28 -24.74
CA VAL A 345 20.02 -17.73 -24.67
C VAL A 345 20.23 -18.13 -23.21
N GLN A 346 19.42 -19.04 -22.73
CA GLN A 346 19.60 -19.62 -21.41
C GLN A 346 20.46 -20.89 -21.54
N GLY A 347 21.65 -20.87 -20.95
CA GLY A 347 22.58 -21.96 -20.93
C GLY A 347 22.86 -22.46 -19.49
N ALA A 348 23.66 -23.52 -19.37
CA ALA A 348 24.04 -24.09 -18.07
C ALA A 348 24.81 -23.11 -17.17
N ARG A 349 25.44 -22.09 -17.73
CA ARG A 349 26.22 -21.06 -17.00
C ARG A 349 25.43 -19.74 -16.79
N GLY A 350 24.13 -19.72 -17.07
CA GLY A 350 23.29 -18.51 -16.99
C GLY A 350 22.87 -17.98 -18.37
N HIS A 351 22.51 -16.71 -18.40
CA HIS A 351 22.04 -16.06 -19.64
C HIS A 351 23.21 -15.54 -20.46
N SER A 352 23.14 -15.71 -21.77
CA SER A 352 24.10 -15.17 -22.73
C SER A 352 23.40 -14.62 -23.98
N VAL A 353 24.06 -13.72 -24.70
CA VAL A 353 23.62 -13.22 -25.99
C VAL A 353 24.75 -13.35 -27.01
N PHE A 354 24.39 -13.52 -28.27
CA PHE A 354 25.36 -13.43 -29.34
C PHE A 354 25.45 -11.99 -29.83
N VAL A 355 26.67 -11.43 -29.77
CA VAL A 355 27.00 -10.09 -30.25
C VAL A 355 27.84 -10.22 -31.50
N ILE A 356 27.62 -9.35 -32.46
CA ILE A 356 28.42 -9.31 -33.69
C ILE A 356 29.53 -8.28 -33.51
N ASP A 357 30.76 -8.70 -33.72
CA ASP A 357 31.92 -7.85 -33.70
C ASP A 357 32.05 -7.06 -35.04
N GLU A 358 32.89 -6.02 -35.09
CA GLU A 358 33.15 -5.22 -36.27
C GLU A 358 33.68 -6.03 -37.46
N GLN A 359 34.23 -7.22 -37.16
CA GLN A 359 34.72 -8.17 -38.15
C GLN A 359 33.65 -9.13 -38.73
N GLY A 360 32.38 -9.00 -38.30
CA GLY A 360 31.28 -9.87 -38.70
C GLY A 360 31.33 -11.27 -38.08
N LEU A 361 31.98 -11.42 -36.93
CA LEU A 361 32.08 -12.68 -36.21
C LEU A 361 31.09 -12.67 -35.01
N ALA A 362 30.44 -13.80 -34.80
CA ALA A 362 29.53 -13.97 -33.64
C ALA A 362 30.32 -14.32 -32.37
N ALA A 363 30.23 -13.50 -31.35
CA ALA A 363 30.80 -13.74 -30.02
C ALA A 363 29.68 -13.97 -29.00
N SER A 364 29.78 -15.05 -28.22
CA SER A 364 28.88 -15.28 -27.10
C SER A 364 29.35 -14.47 -25.88
N ARG A 365 28.47 -13.58 -25.38
CA ARG A 365 28.75 -12.76 -24.22
C ARG A 365 27.79 -13.09 -23.07
N PRO A 366 28.29 -13.41 -21.87
CA PRO A 366 27.43 -13.61 -20.71
C PRO A 366 26.78 -12.29 -20.31
N VAL A 367 25.47 -12.34 -20.02
CA VAL A 367 24.68 -11.19 -19.59
C VAL A 367 23.90 -11.56 -18.33
N LYS A 368 23.68 -10.57 -17.47
CA LYS A 368 22.80 -10.72 -16.31
C LYS A 368 21.44 -10.10 -16.65
N LEU A 369 20.40 -10.90 -16.62
CA LEU A 369 19.02 -10.44 -16.76
C LEU A 369 18.65 -9.61 -15.52
N LEU A 370 18.33 -8.34 -15.72
CA LEU A 370 17.88 -7.43 -14.64
C LEU A 370 16.37 -7.49 -14.50
N GLN A 371 15.65 -7.36 -15.63
CA GLN A 371 14.19 -7.39 -15.66
C GLN A 371 13.68 -7.83 -17.03
N ALA A 372 12.65 -8.65 -17.03
CA ALA A 372 11.89 -8.98 -18.25
C ALA A 372 10.71 -7.99 -18.39
N LEU A 373 10.50 -7.47 -19.61
CA LEU A 373 9.55 -6.42 -19.94
C LEU A 373 8.72 -6.83 -21.16
N GLY A 374 7.90 -7.85 -21.01
CA GLY A 374 7.11 -8.39 -22.12
C GLY A 374 7.98 -8.93 -23.26
N SER A 375 8.02 -8.24 -24.41
CA SER A 375 8.85 -8.62 -25.57
C SER A 375 10.34 -8.34 -25.39
N ASP A 376 10.69 -7.40 -24.51
CA ASP A 376 12.04 -6.93 -24.27
C ASP A 376 12.56 -7.37 -22.90
N ALA A 377 13.87 -7.28 -22.69
CA ALA A 377 14.52 -7.55 -21.43
C ALA A 377 15.63 -6.54 -21.17
N ALA A 378 15.67 -6.02 -19.96
CA ALA A 378 16.80 -5.20 -19.49
C ALA A 378 17.93 -6.12 -19.05
N VAL A 379 19.11 -5.92 -19.62
CA VAL A 379 20.29 -6.74 -19.33
C VAL A 379 21.49 -5.86 -18.96
N SER A 380 22.39 -6.43 -18.17
CA SER A 380 23.71 -5.84 -17.91
C SER A 380 24.80 -6.70 -18.55
N GLY A 381 25.89 -6.04 -18.97
CA GLY A 381 27.02 -6.70 -19.64
C GLY A 381 27.10 -6.43 -21.15
N LEU A 382 26.19 -5.60 -21.70
CA LEU A 382 26.20 -5.10 -23.07
C LEU A 382 26.43 -3.59 -23.11
N LYS A 383 27.05 -3.13 -24.19
CA LYS A 383 27.15 -1.70 -24.49
C LYS A 383 25.95 -1.24 -25.31
N PRO A 384 25.45 -0.02 -25.11
CA PRO A 384 24.42 0.56 -25.96
C PRO A 384 24.87 0.61 -27.42
N GLY A 385 23.99 0.24 -28.35
CA GLY A 385 24.27 0.25 -29.81
C GLY A 385 24.90 -1.03 -30.36
N GLU A 386 25.33 -1.97 -29.51
CA GLU A 386 25.84 -3.27 -29.98
C GLU A 386 24.78 -4.05 -30.74
N LYS A 387 25.22 -4.74 -31.82
CA LYS A 387 24.37 -5.59 -32.63
C LYS A 387 24.20 -6.95 -31.95
N VAL A 388 22.97 -7.28 -31.59
CA VAL A 388 22.61 -8.54 -30.91
C VAL A 388 21.82 -9.41 -31.89
N VAL A 389 22.12 -10.69 -31.93
CA VAL A 389 21.46 -11.66 -32.81
C VAL A 389 20.08 -11.98 -32.25
N LEU A 390 19.02 -11.74 -33.04
CA LEU A 390 17.66 -12.05 -32.71
C LEU A 390 17.27 -13.47 -33.10
N ASP A 391 17.56 -13.84 -34.40
CA ASP A 391 17.19 -15.13 -34.96
C ASP A 391 18.39 -15.77 -35.68
N GLY A 392 18.35 -17.11 -35.84
CA GLY A 392 19.47 -17.88 -36.43
C GLY A 392 20.51 -18.37 -35.40
N ARG A 393 20.31 -18.07 -34.11
CA ARG A 393 21.24 -18.38 -33.01
C ARG A 393 21.52 -19.88 -32.81
N GLN A 394 20.57 -20.77 -33.17
CA GLN A 394 20.72 -22.22 -33.05
C GLN A 394 21.85 -22.79 -33.92
N ASN A 395 22.23 -22.08 -35.00
CA ASN A 395 23.27 -22.46 -35.93
C ASN A 395 24.61 -21.74 -35.68
N LEU A 396 24.66 -20.88 -34.63
CA LEU A 396 25.84 -20.11 -34.33
C LEU A 396 26.74 -20.80 -33.31
N ARG A 397 28.05 -20.80 -33.60
CA ARG A 397 29.11 -21.10 -32.66
C ARG A 397 29.94 -19.85 -32.43
N PRO A 398 30.58 -19.68 -31.27
CA PRO A 398 31.53 -18.60 -31.07
C PRO A 398 32.59 -18.61 -32.20
N GLY A 399 32.75 -17.47 -32.89
CA GLY A 399 33.67 -17.32 -34.07
C GLY A 399 33.04 -17.63 -35.45
N SER A 400 31.75 -17.95 -35.53
CA SER A 400 31.06 -18.13 -36.82
C SER A 400 30.95 -16.83 -37.58
N ARG A 401 31.23 -16.83 -38.90
CA ARG A 401 30.95 -15.71 -39.80
C ARG A 401 29.46 -15.58 -40.04
N VAL A 402 28.95 -14.37 -39.94
CA VAL A 402 27.52 -14.08 -40.09
C VAL A 402 27.26 -13.09 -41.20
N VAL A 403 26.12 -13.26 -41.86
CA VAL A 403 25.59 -12.32 -42.86
C VAL A 403 24.25 -11.80 -42.33
N GLU A 404 24.14 -10.48 -42.20
CA GLU A 404 22.93 -9.83 -41.76
C GLU A 404 21.85 -9.98 -42.84
N ARG A 405 20.72 -10.61 -42.48
CA ARG A 405 19.49 -10.53 -43.27
C ARG A 405 18.81 -9.22 -42.86
N ALA A 406 18.50 -8.32 -43.77
CA ALA A 406 17.70 -7.15 -43.50
C ALA A 406 16.41 -7.62 -42.82
N ALA A 407 16.13 -7.12 -41.61
CA ALA A 407 14.90 -7.41 -40.91
C ALA A 407 13.75 -6.82 -41.75
N GLU A 408 12.96 -7.69 -42.38
CA GLU A 408 11.64 -7.27 -42.84
C GLU A 408 10.86 -6.88 -41.58
N VAL A 409 10.72 -5.57 -41.39
CA VAL A 409 9.77 -5.01 -40.40
C VAL A 409 8.42 -5.51 -40.89
N GLY A 410 7.88 -6.50 -40.18
CA GLY A 410 6.57 -7.07 -40.45
C GLY A 410 5.51 -5.99 -40.47
N ALA A 411 5.20 -5.48 -41.64
CA ALA A 411 3.99 -4.73 -41.89
C ALA A 411 2.84 -5.73 -41.82
N SER A 412 2.24 -5.83 -40.64
CA SER A 412 1.02 -6.57 -40.41
C SER A 412 -0.11 -5.97 -41.25
N GLY A 413 -0.54 -6.74 -42.27
CA GLY A 413 -1.93 -6.83 -42.67
C GLY A 413 -2.60 -5.61 -43.28
N ALA A 414 -2.20 -5.20 -44.52
CA ALA A 414 -3.15 -4.54 -45.41
C ALA A 414 -3.69 -5.62 -46.39
N GLY A 415 -4.91 -6.07 -46.15
CA GLY A 415 -5.57 -7.05 -47.00
C GLY A 415 -5.75 -6.55 -48.41
N ARG A 416 -5.12 -7.25 -49.36
CA ARG A 416 -5.41 -7.14 -50.80
C ARG A 416 -6.66 -7.97 -51.09
N GLY A 417 -7.83 -7.30 -51.12
CA GLY A 417 -9.02 -7.83 -51.76
C GLY A 417 -8.84 -7.90 -53.26
N GLY A 418 -8.70 -9.10 -53.77
CA GLY A 418 -8.71 -9.39 -55.21
C GLY A 418 -10.11 -9.22 -55.80
N ARG A 419 -10.25 -8.29 -56.73
CA ARG A 419 -11.33 -8.19 -57.70
C ARG A 419 -11.26 -9.35 -58.70
N ARG A 420 -12.42 -10.01 -58.90
CA ARG A 420 -12.94 -10.68 -60.12
C ARG A 420 -14.22 -11.41 -59.68
N GLY A 421 -15.35 -11.37 -60.35
CA GLY A 421 -15.79 -10.97 -61.63
C GLY A 421 -17.31 -10.97 -61.66
N ALA A 422 -17.84 -10.23 -62.57
CA ALA A 422 -19.24 -10.03 -62.87
C ALA A 422 -19.99 -11.29 -63.29
N SER A 423 -21.27 -11.43 -62.92
CA SER A 423 -22.37 -11.86 -63.80
C SER A 423 -23.69 -11.76 -63.01
N ALA A 424 -24.59 -10.96 -63.51
CA ALA A 424 -26.03 -10.96 -63.23
C ALA A 424 -26.71 -11.82 -64.29
N PRO A 425 -28.08 -11.99 -64.40
CA PRO A 425 -29.16 -11.79 -63.40
C PRO A 425 -30.14 -13.00 -63.36
N GLY A 426 -31.13 -12.99 -62.51
CA GLY A 426 -32.22 -13.96 -62.48
C GLY A 426 -33.31 -13.60 -61.49
N ASP A 427 -34.44 -13.19 -62.07
CA ASP A 427 -35.73 -12.88 -61.49
C ASP A 427 -36.29 -13.95 -60.54
N GLY A 428 -37.18 -13.54 -59.65
CA GLY A 428 -38.07 -14.46 -58.93
C GLY A 428 -38.74 -13.84 -57.71
N ALA A 429 -39.90 -13.24 -58.01
CA ALA A 429 -40.87 -12.72 -57.02
C ALA A 429 -41.33 -13.76 -56.00
N SER A 430 -41.68 -13.34 -54.78
CA SER A 430 -43.01 -13.54 -54.17
C SER A 430 -43.05 -13.03 -52.72
N ARG A 431 -44.08 -12.33 -52.45
CA ARG A 431 -44.51 -11.60 -51.25
C ARG A 431 -45.33 -12.48 -50.28
N PRO A 432 -45.77 -11.90 -49.11
CA PRO A 432 -45.82 -12.48 -47.76
C PRO A 432 -47.19 -13.07 -47.37
N PRO A 433 -47.62 -13.25 -46.12
CA PRO A 433 -47.71 -12.30 -45.00
C PRO A 433 -47.55 -12.84 -43.57
N SER A 434 -47.55 -11.86 -42.69
CA SER A 434 -47.79 -11.93 -41.23
C SER A 434 -49.10 -12.66 -40.81
N PRO A 435 -49.35 -12.96 -39.51
CA PRO A 435 -49.56 -11.91 -38.48
C PRO A 435 -48.55 -11.90 -37.33
#